data_cbec547f9b114948cb5a8b30a0f71757
#
_entry.id   cbec547f9b114948cb5a8b30a0f71757
#
_cell.length_a   1.000
_cell.length_b   1.000
_cell.length_c   1.000
_cell.angle_alpha   90.00
_cell.angle_beta   90.00
_cell.angle_gamma   90.00
#
_symmetry.space_group_name_H-M   'P 1'
#
loop_
_entity.id
_entity.type
_entity.pdbx_description
1 polymer ?
#
loop_
_entity_poly.entity_id
_entity_poly.type
_entity_poly.pdbx_seq_one_letter_code
_entity_poly.pdbx_strand_id
1 'polypeptide(L)'
;MQLHTIDWIIAFFSIAICFVPALFFGKRSGKNTAEFFASGRSVPWWLAGISMVATTFSSDTPNLVANFVRTQGVAGNWQWWAFTLTGVATVFFYARLWRRSGVLTDLEFYEMRYSGAAASAVRGFRAVYLGLFFNCIIMATVNLAACKIAAILFGLPRWQTLLAVGLLNVIFAAHSGLWGVLVIDMFQFFIKMTAVIGAAYFAVTLPQVGGLTGLVDKLSNLKGPGGLNYLSLLPDFSNNWDLALAVFVMPIAVQWWAVWYPGAEPGGGSYIAQRMLASKSEKDALGGTLFFNVAHYVLRPWPWILVGLASLIVYPELSDIQKAFPNLDPKLLGHDIAYPAMLRFLPAGWVGLMLGGLVAANSSTILTHLNWGASYLVHDFYRRFVKRDASEKHYVMAGRAATVGLFLGSSAMVFALDTAKDSFNLLLQVGAGTGLLYLVRWFWWRVTAWCEIVAMTSSFGVSIVFLILAKNGLAFGTSQQLLITIACTTVCWLLTAWLGPETDPAVLIEFYKKVRPFGPGWRHVRLQMGISDAEAQADIRVQNIPQALVGWIMGCTMIWSALFTVGNFLYGRTNYALALFATFLVSGTIVIRIVKRIWN
;
A
#
# COMPACT_ATOMS: atom_id res chain seq x y z
N MET A 1 -22.03 -21.46 -6.15
CA MET A 1 -23.00 -20.47 -6.65
C MET A 1 -23.24 -20.76 -8.13
N GLN A 2 -24.48 -20.74 -8.63
CA GLN A 2 -24.74 -20.92 -10.07
C GLN A 2 -24.66 -19.55 -10.76
N LEU A 3 -23.80 -19.43 -11.77
CA LEU A 3 -23.68 -18.22 -12.59
C LEU A 3 -24.68 -18.28 -13.74
N HIS A 4 -25.41 -17.20 -13.95
CA HIS A 4 -26.28 -17.02 -15.10
C HIS A 4 -25.48 -16.55 -16.33
N THR A 5 -26.02 -16.75 -17.53
CA THR A 5 -25.38 -16.33 -18.78
C THR A 5 -25.01 -14.84 -18.75
N ILE A 6 -25.87 -14.01 -18.14
CA ILE A 6 -25.61 -12.57 -18.00
C ILE A 6 -24.37 -12.28 -17.15
N ASP A 7 -24.09 -13.09 -16.13
CA ASP A 7 -22.90 -12.91 -15.28
C ASP A 7 -21.62 -13.15 -16.07
N TRP A 8 -21.61 -14.19 -16.90
CA TRP A 8 -20.47 -14.47 -17.78
C TRP A 8 -20.23 -13.39 -18.82
N ILE A 9 -21.32 -12.84 -19.41
CA ILE A 9 -21.25 -11.76 -20.37
C ILE A 9 -20.65 -10.52 -19.70
N ILE A 10 -21.17 -10.10 -18.54
CA ILE A 10 -20.68 -8.91 -17.82
C ILE A 10 -19.24 -9.10 -17.35
N ALA A 11 -18.89 -10.27 -16.81
CA ALA A 11 -17.52 -10.58 -16.39
C ALA A 11 -16.54 -10.50 -17.57
N PHE A 12 -16.89 -11.12 -18.71
CA PHE A 12 -16.08 -11.09 -19.92
C PHE A 12 -15.87 -9.66 -20.42
N PHE A 13 -16.93 -8.87 -20.55
CA PHE A 13 -16.82 -7.47 -20.99
C PHE A 13 -16.04 -6.61 -20.00
N SER A 14 -16.22 -6.81 -18.69
CA SER A 14 -15.45 -6.12 -17.66
C SER A 14 -13.95 -6.39 -17.81
N ILE A 15 -13.57 -7.64 -18.03
CA ILE A 15 -12.18 -8.03 -18.25
C ILE A 15 -11.66 -7.46 -19.59
N ALA A 16 -12.44 -7.59 -20.65
CA ALA A 16 -12.05 -7.10 -21.98
C ALA A 16 -11.80 -5.58 -21.99
N ILE A 17 -12.70 -4.79 -21.40
CA ILE A 17 -12.55 -3.32 -21.29
C ILE A 17 -11.28 -2.96 -20.53
N CYS A 18 -10.91 -3.73 -19.50
CA CYS A 18 -9.68 -3.46 -18.76
C CYS A 18 -8.42 -3.75 -19.59
N PHE A 19 -8.36 -4.91 -20.23
CA PHE A 19 -7.11 -5.45 -20.75
C PHE A 19 -6.86 -5.13 -22.23
N VAL A 20 -7.90 -5.07 -23.07
CA VAL A 20 -7.73 -4.82 -24.51
C VAL A 20 -7.00 -3.51 -24.81
N PRO A 21 -7.30 -2.36 -24.13
CA PRO A 21 -6.57 -1.11 -24.38
C PRO A 21 -5.07 -1.20 -24.12
N ALA A 22 -4.62 -2.06 -23.20
CA ALA A 22 -3.21 -2.21 -22.88
C ALA A 22 -2.39 -2.84 -24.04
N LEU A 23 -3.03 -3.58 -24.92
CA LEU A 23 -2.36 -4.19 -26.09
C LEU A 23 -1.73 -3.16 -27.01
N PHE A 24 -2.29 -1.95 -27.07
CA PHE A 24 -1.77 -0.86 -27.90
C PHE A 24 -0.43 -0.29 -27.44
N PHE A 25 -0.04 -0.53 -26.17
CA PHE A 25 1.19 -0.01 -25.59
C PHE A 25 2.42 -0.91 -25.76
N GLY A 26 2.25 -2.13 -26.25
CA GLY A 26 3.35 -3.11 -26.37
C GLY A 26 4.53 -2.62 -27.22
N LYS A 27 4.26 -1.94 -28.35
CA LYS A 27 5.31 -1.39 -29.23
C LYS A 27 6.09 -0.25 -28.53
N ARG A 28 5.42 0.59 -27.74
CA ARG A 28 6.04 1.69 -27.00
C ARG A 28 6.91 1.17 -25.86
N SER A 29 6.38 0.28 -25.05
CA SER A 29 7.07 -0.33 -23.92
C SER A 29 8.30 -1.14 -24.31
N GLY A 30 8.30 -1.73 -25.50
CA GLY A 30 9.44 -2.51 -26.01
C GLY A 30 10.66 -1.70 -26.45
N LYS A 31 10.60 -0.35 -26.46
CA LYS A 31 11.69 0.50 -26.98
C LYS A 31 12.93 0.50 -26.08
N ASN A 32 12.74 0.75 -24.81
CA ASN A 32 13.81 0.83 -23.79
C ASN A 32 13.28 0.63 -22.37
N THR A 33 14.19 0.53 -21.41
CA THR A 33 13.86 0.33 -19.98
C THR A 33 13.09 1.50 -19.37
N ALA A 34 13.33 2.74 -19.79
CA ALA A 34 12.59 3.92 -19.29
C ALA A 34 11.12 3.89 -19.73
N GLU A 35 10.82 3.45 -20.95
CA GLU A 35 9.43 3.24 -21.40
C GLU A 35 8.81 2.03 -20.71
N PHE A 36 9.54 0.94 -20.52
CA PHE A 36 9.02 -0.30 -19.94
C PHE A 36 8.71 -0.18 -18.45
N PHE A 37 9.60 0.46 -17.65
CA PHE A 37 9.50 0.54 -16.19
C PHE A 37 9.00 1.88 -15.65
N ALA A 38 9.14 2.99 -16.42
CA ALA A 38 8.78 4.34 -15.98
C ALA A 38 7.91 5.12 -16.98
N SER A 39 7.33 4.46 -17.97
CA SER A 39 6.42 5.08 -18.97
C SER A 39 6.97 6.35 -19.63
N GLY A 40 8.28 6.41 -19.87
CA GLY A 40 8.96 7.57 -20.43
C GLY A 40 8.79 8.85 -19.59
N ARG A 41 8.42 8.76 -18.31
CA ARG A 41 8.18 9.89 -17.39
C ARG A 41 7.16 10.90 -17.91
N SER A 42 6.07 10.44 -18.46
CA SER A 42 5.05 11.28 -19.09
C SER A 42 3.64 11.09 -18.49
N VAL A 43 3.53 10.48 -17.32
CA VAL A 43 2.27 10.13 -16.67
C VAL A 43 1.65 11.37 -16.01
N PRO A 44 0.39 11.74 -16.32
CA PRO A 44 -0.31 12.83 -15.67
C PRO A 44 -0.74 12.44 -14.25
N TRP A 45 -0.95 13.43 -13.38
CA TRP A 45 -1.25 13.24 -11.96
C TRP A 45 -2.46 12.34 -11.69
N TRP A 46 -3.54 12.53 -12.44
CA TRP A 46 -4.77 11.76 -12.25
C TRP A 46 -4.57 10.27 -12.57
N LEU A 47 -3.83 9.95 -13.62
CA LEU A 47 -3.54 8.55 -13.99
C LEU A 47 -2.57 7.89 -13.01
N ALA A 48 -1.53 8.62 -12.57
CA ALA A 48 -0.63 8.16 -11.53
C ALA A 48 -1.37 7.85 -10.22
N GLY A 49 -2.24 8.77 -9.79
CA GLY A 49 -3.04 8.62 -8.58
C GLY A 49 -4.06 7.50 -8.65
N ILE A 50 -4.77 7.36 -9.77
CA ILE A 50 -5.70 6.23 -10.00
C ILE A 50 -4.93 4.90 -9.95
N SER A 51 -3.77 4.81 -10.59
CA SER A 51 -2.98 3.58 -10.55
C SER A 51 -2.47 3.25 -9.15
N MET A 52 -2.03 4.25 -8.36
CA MET A 52 -1.65 4.03 -6.96
C MET A 52 -2.82 3.45 -6.15
N VAL A 53 -4.02 4.02 -6.27
CA VAL A 53 -5.19 3.53 -5.53
C VAL A 53 -5.69 2.20 -6.04
N ALA A 54 -5.64 1.97 -7.35
CA ALA A 54 -6.03 0.70 -7.95
C ALA A 54 -5.13 -0.45 -7.49
N THR A 55 -3.81 -0.23 -7.47
CA THR A 55 -2.83 -1.22 -7.00
C THR A 55 -3.03 -1.60 -5.53
N THR A 56 -3.32 -0.62 -4.68
CA THR A 56 -3.59 -0.87 -3.24
C THR A 56 -4.99 -1.41 -2.97
N PHE A 57 -5.82 -1.53 -3.99
CA PHE A 57 -7.13 -2.17 -3.94
C PHE A 57 -7.03 -3.60 -4.49
N SER A 58 -6.43 -4.47 -3.71
CA SER A 58 -6.23 -5.90 -4.00
C SER A 58 -7.39 -6.75 -3.51
N SER A 59 -7.42 -8.01 -3.91
CA SER A 59 -8.48 -8.96 -3.54
C SER A 59 -8.51 -9.34 -2.05
N ASP A 60 -7.39 -9.20 -1.35
CA ASP A 60 -7.26 -9.46 0.09
C ASP A 60 -7.79 -8.32 0.96
N THR A 61 -7.81 -7.09 0.47
CA THR A 61 -8.19 -5.91 1.27
C THR A 61 -9.63 -5.97 1.82
N PRO A 62 -10.67 -6.32 1.02
CA PRO A 62 -12.03 -6.47 1.54
C PRO A 62 -12.13 -7.55 2.63
N ASN A 63 -11.39 -8.65 2.47
CA ASN A 63 -11.33 -9.74 3.43
C ASN A 63 -10.69 -9.29 4.75
N LEU A 64 -9.59 -8.54 4.67
CA LEU A 64 -8.91 -7.97 5.83
C LEU A 64 -9.81 -6.99 6.59
N VAL A 65 -10.51 -6.10 5.87
CA VAL A 65 -11.46 -5.14 6.49
C VAL A 65 -12.61 -5.88 7.17
N ALA A 66 -13.18 -6.91 6.55
CA ALA A 66 -14.22 -7.73 7.17
C ALA A 66 -13.70 -8.43 8.44
N ASN A 67 -12.47 -8.93 8.43
CA ASN A 67 -11.84 -9.49 9.63
C ASN A 67 -11.74 -8.45 10.75
N PHE A 68 -11.21 -7.26 10.48
CA PHE A 68 -11.13 -6.18 11.49
C PHE A 68 -12.49 -5.81 12.06
N VAL A 69 -13.49 -5.61 11.20
CA VAL A 69 -14.85 -5.27 11.62
C VAL A 69 -15.44 -6.36 12.52
N ARG A 70 -15.27 -7.64 12.16
CA ARG A 70 -15.82 -8.75 12.93
C ARG A 70 -15.11 -9.02 14.25
N THR A 71 -13.80 -8.77 14.32
CA THR A 71 -12.99 -9.09 15.52
C THR A 71 -12.72 -7.90 16.41
N GLN A 72 -12.74 -6.68 15.88
CA GLN A 72 -12.31 -5.46 16.59
C GLN A 72 -13.26 -4.27 16.38
N GLY A 73 -14.38 -4.48 15.67
CA GLY A 73 -15.29 -3.41 15.27
C GLY A 73 -14.71 -2.51 14.18
N VAL A 74 -15.46 -1.47 13.81
CA VAL A 74 -15.01 -0.48 12.81
C VAL A 74 -13.73 0.22 13.25
N ALA A 75 -13.54 0.44 14.56
CA ALA A 75 -12.32 1.02 15.13
C ALA A 75 -11.05 0.19 14.81
N GLY A 76 -11.16 -1.12 14.58
CA GLY A 76 -10.02 -1.96 14.15
C GLY A 76 -9.33 -1.47 12.87
N ASN A 77 -10.03 -0.70 12.02
CA ASN A 77 -9.47 -0.15 10.80
C ASN A 77 -8.44 0.98 11.04
N TRP A 78 -8.30 1.51 12.24
CA TRP A 78 -7.22 2.44 12.56
C TRP A 78 -5.83 1.84 12.32
N GLN A 79 -5.67 0.53 12.35
CA GLN A 79 -4.42 -0.14 12.03
C GLN A 79 -3.89 0.21 10.62
N TRP A 80 -4.78 0.54 9.67
CA TRP A 80 -4.38 1.00 8.35
C TRP A 80 -4.78 2.46 8.07
N TRP A 81 -5.81 3.02 8.69
CA TRP A 81 -6.14 4.44 8.56
C TRP A 81 -5.03 5.36 9.09
N ALA A 82 -4.24 4.91 10.06
CA ALA A 82 -3.09 5.64 10.57
C ALA A 82 -2.02 5.90 9.49
N PHE A 83 -1.93 5.07 8.45
CA PHE A 83 -1.01 5.30 7.34
C PHE A 83 -1.38 6.52 6.47
N THR A 84 -2.51 7.17 6.71
CA THR A 84 -2.79 8.52 6.20
C THR A 84 -1.66 9.49 6.58
N LEU A 85 -1.08 9.33 7.77
CA LEU A 85 0.04 10.17 8.25
C LEU A 85 1.25 10.06 7.31
N THR A 86 1.68 8.85 6.97
CA THR A 86 2.81 8.66 6.02
C THR A 86 2.42 9.03 4.59
N GLY A 87 1.19 8.71 4.18
CA GLY A 87 0.71 9.05 2.84
C GLY A 87 0.70 10.55 2.59
N VAL A 88 0.13 11.33 3.50
CA VAL A 88 0.09 12.80 3.40
C VAL A 88 1.46 13.43 3.64
N ALA A 89 2.31 12.84 4.52
CA ALA A 89 3.71 13.26 4.63
C ALA A 89 4.44 13.10 3.29
N THR A 90 4.19 12.00 2.57
CA THR A 90 4.76 11.77 1.24
C THR A 90 4.36 12.87 0.26
N VAL A 91 3.10 13.34 0.29
CA VAL A 91 2.64 14.45 -0.56
C VAL A 91 3.48 15.72 -0.33
N PHE A 92 3.61 16.16 0.92
CA PHE A 92 4.17 17.47 1.23
C PHE A 92 5.69 17.49 1.41
N PHE A 93 6.31 16.37 1.79
CA PHE A 93 7.74 16.33 2.06
C PHE A 93 8.55 15.59 0.99
N TYR A 94 8.00 14.58 0.32
CA TYR A 94 8.81 13.63 -0.46
C TYR A 94 8.49 13.56 -1.96
N ALA A 95 7.24 13.75 -2.37
CA ALA A 95 6.83 13.52 -3.77
C ALA A 95 7.65 14.34 -4.78
N ARG A 96 7.93 15.60 -4.45
CA ARG A 96 8.77 16.49 -5.28
C ARG A 96 10.23 16.04 -5.29
N LEU A 97 10.76 15.62 -4.14
CA LEU A 97 12.14 15.14 -4.02
C LEU A 97 12.35 13.88 -4.86
N TRP A 98 11.43 12.94 -4.80
CA TRP A 98 11.46 11.76 -5.66
C TRP A 98 11.47 12.15 -7.14
N ARG A 99 10.59 13.01 -7.57
CA ARG A 99 10.54 13.42 -8.99
C ARG A 99 11.81 14.16 -9.44
N ARG A 100 12.37 15.04 -8.59
CA ARG A 100 13.64 15.75 -8.85
C ARG A 100 14.82 14.83 -8.94
N SER A 101 14.85 13.75 -8.17
CA SER A 101 15.95 12.79 -8.17
C SER A 101 16.23 12.26 -9.59
N GLY A 102 15.21 12.16 -10.43
CA GLY A 102 15.35 11.73 -11.81
C GLY A 102 15.86 10.31 -11.98
N VAL A 103 15.85 9.49 -10.93
CA VAL A 103 16.21 8.07 -10.97
C VAL A 103 15.13 7.25 -11.69
N LEU A 104 15.47 6.07 -12.17
CA LEU A 104 14.50 5.17 -12.81
C LEU A 104 13.76 4.33 -11.76
N THR A 105 14.48 3.91 -10.73
CA THR A 105 13.95 3.17 -9.58
C THR A 105 14.33 3.87 -8.29
N ASP A 106 13.56 3.68 -7.23
CA ASP A 106 13.88 4.21 -5.90
C ASP A 106 15.16 3.59 -5.30
N LEU A 107 15.62 2.45 -5.79
CA LEU A 107 16.88 1.84 -5.38
C LEU A 107 18.12 2.55 -5.94
N GLU A 108 18.02 3.25 -7.07
CA GLU A 108 19.11 4.10 -7.55
C GLU A 108 19.45 5.23 -6.57
N PHE A 109 18.50 5.62 -5.72
CA PHE A 109 18.71 6.59 -4.65
C PHE A 109 19.93 6.25 -3.81
N TYR A 110 20.19 4.97 -3.55
CA TYR A 110 21.31 4.55 -2.69
C TYR A 110 22.67 4.97 -3.26
N GLU A 111 22.91 4.78 -4.55
CA GLU A 111 24.16 5.18 -5.19
C GLU A 111 24.18 6.67 -5.55
N MET A 112 23.03 7.32 -5.70
CA MET A 112 22.94 8.76 -5.91
C MET A 112 23.20 9.55 -4.62
N ARG A 113 22.80 8.99 -3.47
CA ARG A 113 22.83 9.66 -2.16
C ARG A 113 24.03 9.26 -1.31
N TYR A 114 24.52 8.04 -1.48
CA TYR A 114 25.61 7.47 -0.70
C TYR A 114 26.78 7.11 -1.60
N SER A 115 27.96 6.95 -1.00
CA SER A 115 29.19 6.63 -1.72
C SER A 115 29.75 5.26 -1.34
N GLY A 116 30.64 4.73 -2.20
CA GLY A 116 31.44 3.55 -1.94
C GLY A 116 30.73 2.22 -2.14
N ALA A 117 31.43 1.13 -1.81
CA ALA A 117 30.95 -0.24 -1.98
C ALA A 117 29.69 -0.54 -1.16
N ALA A 118 29.50 0.10 0.00
CA ALA A 118 28.34 -0.07 0.84
C ALA A 118 27.05 0.40 0.14
N ALA A 119 27.09 1.53 -0.61
CA ALA A 119 25.95 2.01 -1.37
C ALA A 119 25.51 1.01 -2.45
N SER A 120 26.47 0.48 -3.22
CA SER A 120 26.22 -0.55 -4.22
C SER A 120 25.71 -1.86 -3.61
N ALA A 121 26.27 -2.26 -2.46
CA ALA A 121 25.84 -3.46 -1.74
C ALA A 121 24.38 -3.35 -1.26
N VAL A 122 24.00 -2.20 -0.67
CA VAL A 122 22.61 -1.93 -0.26
C VAL A 122 21.67 -1.98 -1.46
N ARG A 123 22.03 -1.32 -2.57
CA ARG A 123 21.24 -1.32 -3.81
C ARG A 123 21.02 -2.76 -4.32
N GLY A 124 22.08 -3.53 -4.45
CA GLY A 124 22.02 -4.92 -4.95
C GLY A 124 21.26 -5.86 -4.02
N PHE A 125 21.53 -5.79 -2.72
CA PHE A 125 20.81 -6.59 -1.72
C PHE A 125 19.30 -6.27 -1.74
N ARG A 126 18.94 -5.00 -1.70
CA ARG A 126 17.53 -4.60 -1.70
C ARG A 126 16.82 -4.94 -3.01
N ALA A 127 17.51 -4.89 -4.14
CA ALA A 127 16.95 -5.30 -5.42
C ALA A 127 16.47 -6.76 -5.39
N VAL A 128 17.25 -7.66 -4.81
CA VAL A 128 16.87 -9.08 -4.67
C VAL A 128 15.87 -9.27 -3.51
N TYR A 129 16.15 -8.67 -2.36
CA TYR A 129 15.34 -8.84 -1.16
C TYR A 129 13.90 -8.32 -1.35
N LEU A 130 13.76 -7.10 -1.89
CA LEU A 130 12.45 -6.49 -2.14
C LEU A 130 11.84 -6.97 -3.45
N GLY A 131 12.64 -7.00 -4.53
CA GLY A 131 12.15 -7.30 -5.87
C GLY A 131 11.77 -8.78 -6.06
N LEU A 132 12.41 -9.70 -5.36
CA LEU A 132 12.12 -11.13 -5.43
C LEU A 132 11.39 -11.62 -4.18
N PHE A 133 12.06 -11.62 -3.02
CA PHE A 133 11.57 -12.32 -1.83
C PHE A 133 10.28 -11.69 -1.28
N PHE A 134 10.33 -10.42 -0.88
CA PHE A 134 9.15 -9.72 -0.35
C PHE A 134 8.03 -9.60 -1.38
N ASN A 135 8.39 -9.30 -2.61
CA ASN A 135 7.44 -9.16 -3.70
C ASN A 135 6.67 -10.47 -3.95
N CYS A 136 7.36 -11.61 -3.94
CA CYS A 136 6.72 -12.91 -4.06
C CYS A 136 5.78 -13.22 -2.88
N ILE A 137 6.14 -12.86 -1.64
CA ILE A 137 5.26 -13.02 -0.47
C ILE A 137 3.98 -12.20 -0.63
N ILE A 138 4.10 -10.93 -1.02
CA ILE A 138 2.92 -10.06 -1.21
C ILE A 138 2.02 -10.60 -2.32
N MET A 139 2.60 -10.96 -3.47
CA MET A 139 1.82 -11.55 -4.56
C MET A 139 1.18 -12.89 -4.16
N ALA A 140 1.87 -13.71 -3.37
CA ALA A 140 1.32 -14.95 -2.86
C ALA A 140 0.13 -14.72 -1.93
N THR A 141 0.19 -13.69 -1.05
CA THR A 141 -0.92 -13.30 -0.17
C THR A 141 -2.16 -12.87 -0.98
N VAL A 142 -1.95 -12.03 -1.99
CA VAL A 142 -3.02 -11.56 -2.89
C VAL A 142 -3.63 -12.71 -3.69
N ASN A 143 -2.80 -13.61 -4.22
CA ASN A 143 -3.24 -14.79 -4.94
C ASN A 143 -3.94 -15.80 -4.03
N LEU A 144 -3.51 -15.96 -2.77
CA LEU A 144 -4.21 -16.80 -1.78
C LEU A 144 -5.63 -16.29 -1.52
N ALA A 145 -5.81 -14.98 -1.39
CA ALA A 145 -7.14 -14.38 -1.24
C ALA A 145 -8.01 -14.67 -2.47
N ALA A 146 -7.47 -14.52 -3.69
CA ALA A 146 -8.19 -14.88 -4.91
C ALA A 146 -8.57 -16.37 -4.94
N CYS A 147 -7.68 -17.27 -4.49
CA CYS A 147 -7.95 -18.69 -4.37
C CYS A 147 -9.07 -18.99 -3.35
N LYS A 148 -9.06 -18.32 -2.19
CA LYS A 148 -10.14 -18.44 -1.18
C LYS A 148 -11.48 -18.01 -1.75
N ILE A 149 -11.53 -16.87 -2.43
CA ILE A 149 -12.74 -16.35 -3.07
C ILE A 149 -13.25 -17.33 -4.14
N ALA A 150 -12.36 -17.81 -5.01
CA ALA A 150 -12.70 -18.76 -6.07
C ALA A 150 -13.20 -20.11 -5.50
N ALA A 151 -12.62 -20.59 -4.41
CA ALA A 151 -13.06 -21.80 -3.72
C ALA A 151 -14.47 -21.64 -3.14
N ILE A 152 -14.76 -20.49 -2.51
CA ILE A 152 -16.09 -20.22 -1.91
C ILE A 152 -17.17 -20.05 -2.97
N LEU A 153 -16.90 -19.23 -4.00
CA LEU A 153 -17.90 -18.88 -5.00
C LEU A 153 -18.11 -19.97 -6.07
N PHE A 154 -17.03 -20.67 -6.46
CA PHE A 154 -17.04 -21.57 -7.62
C PHE A 154 -16.57 -22.99 -7.32
N GLY A 155 -16.07 -23.26 -6.11
CA GLY A 155 -15.50 -24.56 -5.77
C GLY A 155 -14.19 -24.89 -6.52
N LEU A 156 -13.48 -23.88 -7.02
CA LEU A 156 -12.25 -24.08 -7.80
C LEU A 156 -11.05 -24.40 -6.90
N PRO A 157 -10.23 -25.39 -7.26
CA PRO A 157 -8.99 -25.67 -6.55
C PRO A 157 -7.96 -24.57 -6.81
N ARG A 158 -7.00 -24.40 -5.86
CA ARG A 158 -5.98 -23.34 -5.90
C ARG A 158 -5.23 -23.28 -7.24
N TRP A 159 -4.82 -24.43 -7.78
CA TRP A 159 -4.02 -24.48 -9.01
C TRP A 159 -4.76 -23.95 -10.26
N GLN A 160 -6.08 -24.21 -10.37
CA GLN A 160 -6.88 -23.71 -11.50
C GLN A 160 -7.02 -22.19 -11.44
N THR A 161 -7.27 -21.65 -10.24
CA THR A 161 -7.35 -20.21 -10.03
C THR A 161 -6.01 -19.54 -10.38
N LEU A 162 -4.89 -20.09 -9.90
CA LEU A 162 -3.57 -19.56 -10.20
C LEU A 162 -3.23 -19.62 -11.69
N LEU A 163 -3.63 -20.68 -12.38
CA LEU A 163 -3.40 -20.81 -13.83
C LEU A 163 -4.19 -19.74 -14.60
N ALA A 164 -5.47 -19.57 -14.29
CA ALA A 164 -6.34 -18.62 -14.97
C ALA A 164 -5.87 -17.16 -14.76
N VAL A 165 -5.61 -16.79 -13.49
CA VAL A 165 -5.13 -15.46 -13.13
C VAL A 165 -3.71 -15.22 -13.65
N GLY A 166 -2.86 -16.26 -13.62
CA GLY A 166 -1.48 -16.19 -14.06
C GLY A 166 -1.33 -15.92 -15.55
N LEU A 167 -2.04 -16.66 -16.38
CA LEU A 167 -2.03 -16.46 -17.83
C LEU A 167 -2.37 -15.01 -18.17
N LEU A 168 -3.45 -14.49 -17.60
CA LEU A 168 -3.88 -13.11 -17.83
C LEU A 168 -2.80 -12.11 -17.41
N ASN A 169 -2.30 -12.20 -16.16
CA ASN A 169 -1.39 -11.22 -15.61
C ASN A 169 -0.01 -11.24 -16.25
N VAL A 170 0.56 -12.43 -16.47
CA VAL A 170 1.91 -12.56 -17.06
C VAL A 170 1.94 -12.06 -18.50
N ILE A 171 0.94 -12.42 -19.30
CA ILE A 171 0.87 -11.98 -20.70
C ILE A 171 0.84 -10.45 -20.78
N PHE A 172 -0.04 -9.81 -20.02
CA PHE A 172 -0.18 -8.35 -20.10
C PHE A 172 0.98 -7.60 -19.45
N ALA A 173 1.52 -8.05 -18.30
CA ALA A 173 2.69 -7.43 -17.68
C ALA A 173 3.93 -7.50 -18.59
N ALA A 174 4.18 -8.65 -19.19
CA ALA A 174 5.31 -8.85 -20.09
C ALA A 174 5.17 -8.09 -21.42
N HIS A 175 3.92 -7.88 -21.89
CA HIS A 175 3.66 -7.22 -23.18
C HIS A 175 3.72 -5.69 -23.08
N SER A 176 3.00 -5.08 -22.13
CA SER A 176 2.66 -3.67 -22.17
C SER A 176 3.44 -2.77 -21.20
N GLY A 177 4.27 -3.35 -20.34
CA GLY A 177 5.07 -2.60 -19.35
C GLY A 177 4.22 -1.69 -18.47
N LEU A 178 4.82 -0.66 -17.85
CA LEU A 178 4.13 0.24 -16.93
C LEU A 178 2.97 1.01 -17.58
N TRP A 179 3.08 1.41 -18.85
CA TRP A 179 1.97 2.10 -19.54
C TRP A 179 0.70 1.26 -19.58
N GLY A 180 0.84 -0.02 -19.91
CA GLY A 180 -0.30 -0.93 -19.90
C GLY A 180 -0.88 -1.12 -18.52
N VAL A 181 -0.03 -1.25 -17.49
CA VAL A 181 -0.48 -1.34 -16.10
C VAL A 181 -1.30 -0.11 -15.71
N LEU A 182 -0.84 1.12 -16.03
CA LEU A 182 -1.55 2.37 -15.71
C LEU A 182 -2.94 2.44 -16.37
N VAL A 183 -3.03 2.04 -17.64
CA VAL A 183 -4.30 2.07 -18.38
C VAL A 183 -5.26 0.99 -17.88
N ILE A 184 -4.76 -0.22 -17.62
CA ILE A 184 -5.54 -1.29 -17.00
C ILE A 184 -6.07 -0.83 -15.63
N ASP A 185 -5.22 -0.27 -14.78
CA ASP A 185 -5.58 0.23 -13.45
C ASP A 185 -6.72 1.25 -13.50
N MET A 186 -6.71 2.14 -14.49
CA MET A 186 -7.74 3.15 -14.66
C MET A 186 -9.13 2.52 -14.84
N PHE A 187 -9.28 1.60 -15.78
CA PHE A 187 -10.57 0.92 -16.01
C PHE A 187 -10.95 0.02 -14.83
N GLN A 188 -9.97 -0.70 -14.29
CA GLN A 188 -10.17 -1.59 -13.16
C GLN A 188 -10.64 -0.85 -11.91
N PHE A 189 -10.15 0.35 -11.66
CA PHE A 189 -10.57 1.15 -10.50
C PHE A 189 -12.08 1.41 -10.51
N PHE A 190 -12.64 1.83 -11.64
CA PHE A 190 -14.08 2.09 -11.76
C PHE A 190 -14.91 0.81 -11.62
N ILE A 191 -14.49 -0.28 -12.27
CA ILE A 191 -15.19 -1.58 -12.17
C ILE A 191 -15.18 -2.07 -10.72
N LYS A 192 -14.03 -2.04 -10.06
CA LYS A 192 -13.89 -2.46 -8.66
C LYS A 192 -14.78 -1.64 -7.73
N MET A 193 -14.74 -0.31 -7.87
CA MET A 193 -15.55 0.58 -7.03
C MET A 193 -17.04 0.34 -7.23
N THR A 194 -17.51 0.21 -8.46
CA THR A 194 -18.92 -0.10 -8.74
C THR A 194 -19.32 -1.45 -8.12
N ALA A 195 -18.49 -2.47 -8.28
CA ALA A 195 -18.75 -3.80 -7.75
C ALA A 195 -18.86 -3.82 -6.21
N VAL A 196 -17.92 -3.17 -5.50
CA VAL A 196 -17.94 -3.16 -4.02
C VAL A 196 -19.05 -2.28 -3.44
N ILE A 197 -19.41 -1.17 -4.11
CA ILE A 197 -20.57 -0.35 -3.73
C ILE A 197 -21.85 -1.16 -3.90
N GLY A 198 -21.99 -1.89 -5.02
CA GLY A 198 -23.12 -2.80 -5.24
C GLY A 198 -23.18 -3.90 -4.18
N ALA A 199 -22.03 -4.51 -3.84
CA ALA A 199 -21.99 -5.51 -2.77
C ALA A 199 -22.46 -4.96 -1.43
N ALA A 200 -22.04 -3.75 -1.07
CA ALA A 200 -22.49 -3.09 0.16
C ALA A 200 -24.00 -2.80 0.12
N TYR A 201 -24.50 -2.30 -0.99
CA TYR A 201 -25.93 -2.02 -1.15
C TYR A 201 -26.76 -3.28 -0.96
N PHE A 202 -26.45 -4.39 -1.66
CA PHE A 202 -27.20 -5.62 -1.54
C PHE A 202 -27.03 -6.29 -0.17
N ALA A 203 -25.84 -6.22 0.44
CA ALA A 203 -25.63 -6.75 1.78
C ALA A 203 -26.49 -6.03 2.83
N VAL A 204 -26.57 -4.71 2.76
CA VAL A 204 -27.35 -3.90 3.72
C VAL A 204 -28.85 -4.04 3.48
N THR A 205 -29.30 -4.17 2.24
CA THR A 205 -30.74 -4.28 1.88
C THR A 205 -31.30 -5.68 2.08
N LEU A 206 -30.52 -6.65 2.52
CA LEU A 206 -31.03 -7.98 2.86
C LEU A 206 -32.17 -7.86 3.89
N PRO A 207 -33.28 -8.64 3.75
CA PRO A 207 -34.42 -8.60 4.68
C PRO A 207 -33.99 -8.82 6.14
N GLN A 208 -33.03 -9.69 6.38
CA GLN A 208 -32.48 -9.98 7.71
C GLN A 208 -31.60 -8.84 8.26
N VAL A 209 -31.11 -7.94 7.43
CA VAL A 209 -30.37 -6.73 7.85
C VAL A 209 -31.32 -5.57 8.05
N GLY A 210 -32.20 -5.30 7.09
CA GLY A 210 -33.27 -4.30 7.21
C GLY A 210 -32.83 -2.88 6.85
N GLY A 211 -31.92 -2.73 5.88
CA GLY A 211 -31.38 -1.43 5.46
C GLY A 211 -30.34 -0.85 6.44
N LEU A 212 -29.92 0.39 6.21
CA LEU A 212 -28.95 1.07 7.08
C LEU A 212 -29.50 1.24 8.50
N THR A 213 -30.76 1.60 8.64
CA THR A 213 -31.41 1.75 9.95
C THR A 213 -31.41 0.43 10.71
N GLY A 214 -31.89 -0.65 10.06
CA GLY A 214 -31.91 -1.98 10.68
C GLY A 214 -30.51 -2.49 11.03
N LEU A 215 -29.50 -2.20 10.21
CA LEU A 215 -28.10 -2.50 10.50
C LEU A 215 -27.64 -1.83 11.79
N VAL A 216 -27.87 -0.51 11.89
CA VAL A 216 -27.45 0.27 13.06
C VAL A 216 -28.21 -0.16 14.32
N ASP A 217 -29.52 -0.34 14.26
CA ASP A 217 -30.35 -0.75 15.40
C ASP A 217 -29.93 -2.13 15.94
N LYS A 218 -29.74 -3.11 15.07
CA LYS A 218 -29.33 -4.46 15.48
C LYS A 218 -27.93 -4.49 16.08
N LEU A 219 -26.98 -3.80 15.45
CA LEU A 219 -25.59 -3.79 15.94
C LEU A 219 -25.39 -2.90 17.16
N SER A 220 -26.24 -1.90 17.39
CA SER A 220 -26.21 -1.09 18.65
C SER A 220 -26.54 -1.93 19.88
N ASN A 221 -27.39 -2.94 19.71
CA ASN A 221 -27.77 -3.88 20.76
C ASN A 221 -26.84 -5.10 20.87
N LEU A 222 -25.98 -5.31 19.86
CA LEU A 222 -25.03 -6.42 19.82
C LEU A 222 -23.70 -5.98 20.47
N LYS A 223 -23.30 -6.69 21.51
CA LYS A 223 -21.99 -6.51 22.14
C LYS A 223 -21.08 -7.68 21.78
N GLY A 224 -19.93 -7.35 21.28
CA GLY A 224 -18.88 -8.33 21.01
C GLY A 224 -18.09 -8.72 22.27
N PRO A 225 -17.08 -9.56 22.12
CA PRO A 225 -16.20 -9.97 23.21
C PRO A 225 -15.62 -8.74 23.95
N GLY A 226 -15.61 -8.78 25.29
CA GLY A 226 -15.13 -7.66 26.11
C GLY A 226 -15.99 -6.39 26.04
N GLY A 227 -17.27 -6.50 25.64
CA GLY A 227 -18.18 -5.34 25.53
C GLY A 227 -17.97 -4.52 24.25
N LEU A 228 -17.28 -5.06 23.24
CA LEU A 228 -16.96 -4.38 21.99
C LEU A 228 -18.20 -3.78 21.31
N ASN A 229 -18.14 -2.49 21.00
CA ASN A 229 -19.12 -1.81 20.16
C ASN A 229 -18.65 -1.84 18.70
N TYR A 230 -19.32 -2.66 17.88
CA TYR A 230 -18.95 -2.85 16.47
C TYR A 230 -19.06 -1.57 15.61
N LEU A 231 -19.95 -0.63 15.96
CA LEU A 231 -20.20 0.60 15.20
C LEU A 231 -19.25 1.76 15.57
N SER A 232 -18.50 1.62 16.66
CA SER A 232 -17.65 2.70 17.12
C SER A 232 -16.52 3.02 16.15
N LEU A 233 -16.36 4.31 15.80
CA LEU A 233 -15.26 4.80 14.95
C LEU A 233 -13.93 4.92 15.70
N LEU A 234 -13.99 4.99 17.01
CA LEU A 234 -12.85 5.02 17.93
C LEU A 234 -12.94 3.84 18.88
N PRO A 235 -11.82 3.27 19.31
CA PRO A 235 -11.84 2.23 20.33
C PRO A 235 -12.29 2.79 21.70
N ASP A 236 -12.73 1.91 22.57
CA ASP A 236 -13.07 2.27 23.95
C ASP A 236 -11.80 2.36 24.79
N PHE A 237 -11.36 3.58 25.08
CA PHE A 237 -10.16 3.85 25.88
C PHE A 237 -10.36 3.59 27.39
N SER A 238 -11.61 3.52 27.85
CA SER A 238 -11.92 3.37 29.26
C SER A 238 -12.07 1.92 29.69
N ASN A 239 -12.75 1.12 28.87
CA ASN A 239 -13.10 -0.26 29.22
C ASN A 239 -12.26 -1.32 28.50
N ASN A 240 -11.59 -0.96 27.38
CA ASN A 240 -10.77 -1.88 26.60
C ASN A 240 -9.46 -1.23 26.13
N TRP A 241 -8.61 -0.91 27.10
CA TRP A 241 -7.34 -0.23 26.86
C TRP A 241 -6.39 -1.06 25.97
N ASP A 242 -6.33 -2.38 26.15
CA ASP A 242 -5.44 -3.23 25.37
C ASP A 242 -5.79 -3.19 23.88
N LEU A 243 -7.08 -3.23 23.54
CA LEU A 243 -7.54 -3.06 22.17
C LEU A 243 -7.23 -1.63 21.67
N ALA A 244 -7.53 -0.60 22.47
CA ALA A 244 -7.27 0.79 22.11
C ALA A 244 -5.78 1.04 21.86
N LEU A 245 -4.90 0.47 22.69
CA LEU A 245 -3.47 0.52 22.52
C LEU A 245 -3.05 -0.12 21.20
N ALA A 246 -3.52 -1.34 20.91
CA ALA A 246 -3.12 -2.11 19.75
C ALA A 246 -3.63 -1.52 18.42
N VAL A 247 -4.90 -1.06 18.37
CA VAL A 247 -5.53 -0.65 17.12
C VAL A 247 -5.42 0.85 16.83
N PHE A 248 -5.19 1.69 17.83
CA PHE A 248 -5.19 3.15 17.68
C PHE A 248 -3.90 3.81 18.16
N VAL A 249 -3.55 3.63 19.44
CA VAL A 249 -2.41 4.35 20.04
C VAL A 249 -1.09 3.97 19.34
N MET A 250 -0.82 2.69 19.19
CA MET A 250 0.40 2.21 18.51
C MET A 250 0.44 2.60 17.03
N PRO A 251 -0.63 2.42 16.23
CA PRO A 251 -0.66 2.90 14.85
C PRO A 251 -0.41 4.40 14.72
N ILE A 252 -1.07 5.24 15.51
CA ILE A 252 -0.94 6.70 15.42
C ILE A 252 0.38 7.22 15.98
N ALA A 253 0.89 6.64 17.07
CA ALA A 253 2.11 7.14 17.71
C ALA A 253 3.39 6.65 17.00
N VAL A 254 3.41 5.39 16.56
CA VAL A 254 4.65 4.71 16.21
C VAL A 254 4.57 3.99 14.85
N GLN A 255 3.54 3.19 14.62
CA GLN A 255 3.53 2.24 13.52
C GLN A 255 3.59 2.92 12.14
N TRP A 256 2.91 4.05 11.94
CA TRP A 256 2.84 4.75 10.65
C TRP A 256 4.20 5.21 10.11
N TRP A 257 5.18 5.42 10.97
CA TRP A 257 6.53 5.83 10.58
C TRP A 257 7.59 4.75 10.82
N ALA A 258 7.32 3.78 11.67
CA ALA A 258 8.27 2.75 12.07
C ALA A 258 8.25 1.53 11.15
N VAL A 259 7.06 1.18 10.66
CA VAL A 259 6.84 -0.04 9.87
C VAL A 259 7.01 0.25 8.40
N TRP A 260 7.83 -0.57 7.74
CA TRP A 260 7.94 -0.59 6.30
C TRP A 260 6.95 -1.61 5.72
N TYR A 261 6.06 -1.14 4.85
CA TYR A 261 5.12 -1.96 4.08
C TYR A 261 4.95 -1.35 2.67
N PRO A 262 5.03 -2.13 1.58
CA PRO A 262 4.87 -1.62 0.23
C PRO A 262 3.55 -0.87 0.03
N GLY A 263 3.65 0.37 -0.45
CA GLY A 263 2.51 1.28 -0.59
C GLY A 263 2.21 2.13 0.64
N ALA A 264 2.85 1.86 1.77
CA ALA A 264 2.74 2.62 3.00
C ALA A 264 4.11 2.94 3.62
N GLU A 265 5.20 2.83 2.83
CA GLU A 265 6.53 3.17 3.31
C GLU A 265 6.63 4.63 3.70
N PRO A 266 7.27 4.93 4.84
CA PRO A 266 7.54 6.30 5.26
C PRO A 266 8.35 7.07 4.20
N GLY A 267 7.82 8.20 3.74
CA GLY A 267 8.44 8.99 2.68
C GLY A 267 8.22 8.49 1.25
N GLY A 268 7.42 7.45 1.08
CA GLY A 268 7.12 6.83 -0.21
C GLY A 268 8.25 5.93 -0.71
N GLY A 269 7.90 4.78 -1.23
CA GLY A 269 8.84 3.80 -1.78
C GLY A 269 8.10 2.85 -2.73
N SER A 270 8.81 1.84 -3.24
CA SER A 270 8.30 0.80 -4.12
C SER A 270 7.43 1.31 -5.27
N TYR A 271 6.25 0.72 -5.50
CA TYR A 271 5.37 1.13 -6.59
C TYR A 271 4.77 2.55 -6.42
N ILE A 272 4.68 3.11 -5.22
CA ILE A 272 4.29 4.52 -5.02
C ILE A 272 5.41 5.44 -5.53
N ALA A 273 6.67 5.18 -5.15
CA ALA A 273 7.82 5.89 -5.70
C ALA A 273 7.89 5.74 -7.24
N GLN A 274 7.65 4.53 -7.77
CA GLN A 274 7.64 4.28 -9.21
C GLN A 274 6.64 5.20 -9.95
N ARG A 275 5.42 5.42 -9.41
CA ARG A 275 4.43 6.34 -10.03
C ARG A 275 4.85 7.79 -9.91
N MET A 276 5.44 8.22 -8.79
CA MET A 276 6.00 9.57 -8.64
C MET A 276 7.13 9.81 -9.63
N LEU A 277 8.03 8.85 -9.81
CA LEU A 277 9.14 8.91 -10.76
C LEU A 277 8.67 8.89 -12.23
N ALA A 278 7.59 8.17 -12.52
CA ALA A 278 6.97 8.12 -13.85
C ALA A 278 6.14 9.36 -14.19
N SER A 279 5.84 10.22 -13.22
CA SER A 279 5.00 11.41 -13.40
C SER A 279 5.67 12.43 -14.31
N LYS A 280 4.87 13.18 -15.08
CA LYS A 280 5.32 14.18 -16.06
C LYS A 280 6.12 15.32 -15.40
N SER A 281 5.71 15.75 -14.21
CA SER A 281 6.31 16.87 -13.49
C SER A 281 6.27 16.67 -11.97
N GLU A 282 6.93 17.56 -11.20
CA GLU A 282 6.81 17.60 -9.74
C GLU A 282 5.36 17.85 -9.29
N LYS A 283 4.64 18.71 -10.03
CA LYS A 283 3.23 19.00 -9.80
C LYS A 283 2.38 17.73 -9.98
N ASP A 284 2.67 16.95 -11.02
CA ASP A 284 1.98 15.70 -11.28
C ASP A 284 2.27 14.64 -10.21
N ALA A 285 3.51 14.54 -9.72
CA ALA A 285 3.87 13.63 -8.64
C ALA A 285 3.13 13.99 -7.34
N LEU A 286 3.10 15.27 -6.97
CA LEU A 286 2.39 15.75 -5.78
C LEU A 286 0.88 15.55 -5.92
N GLY A 287 0.30 15.97 -7.05
CA GLY A 287 -1.14 15.84 -7.31
C GLY A 287 -1.60 14.39 -7.34
N GLY A 288 -0.84 13.50 -7.97
CA GLY A 288 -1.12 12.06 -8.01
C GLY A 288 -1.08 11.42 -6.63
N THR A 289 -0.09 11.76 -5.82
CA THR A 289 0.01 11.25 -4.44
C THR A 289 -1.11 11.79 -3.54
N LEU A 290 -1.50 13.05 -3.70
CA LEU A 290 -2.65 13.62 -2.95
C LEU A 290 -3.95 12.93 -3.35
N PHE A 291 -4.21 12.79 -4.65
CA PHE A 291 -5.39 12.08 -5.15
C PHE A 291 -5.43 10.64 -4.64
N PHE A 292 -4.29 9.94 -4.69
CA PHE A 292 -4.17 8.60 -4.13
C PHE A 292 -4.65 8.54 -2.68
N ASN A 293 -4.15 9.41 -1.81
CA ASN A 293 -4.51 9.40 -0.39
C ASN A 293 -6.01 9.67 -0.15
N VAL A 294 -6.59 10.63 -0.88
CA VAL A 294 -8.04 10.90 -0.78
C VAL A 294 -8.85 9.69 -1.25
N ALA A 295 -8.56 9.14 -2.42
CA ALA A 295 -9.30 8.00 -2.94
C ALA A 295 -9.12 6.75 -2.07
N HIS A 296 -7.91 6.53 -1.55
CA HIS A 296 -7.57 5.36 -0.73
C HIS A 296 -8.31 5.37 0.62
N TYR A 297 -8.33 6.48 1.32
CA TYR A 297 -8.84 6.54 2.69
C TYR A 297 -10.27 7.04 2.81
N VAL A 298 -10.84 7.70 1.78
CA VAL A 298 -12.21 8.23 1.84
C VAL A 298 -13.18 7.39 1.03
N LEU A 299 -12.84 7.04 -0.25
CA LEU A 299 -13.80 6.41 -1.15
C LEU A 299 -13.95 4.91 -0.91
N ARG A 300 -12.87 4.19 -0.62
CA ARG A 300 -12.87 2.73 -0.58
C ARG A 300 -13.38 2.08 0.71
N PRO A 301 -13.17 2.65 1.93
CA PRO A 301 -13.37 1.90 3.17
C PRO A 301 -14.82 1.48 3.41
N TRP A 302 -15.75 2.39 3.22
CA TRP A 302 -17.13 2.20 3.67
C TRP A 302 -17.89 1.06 3.02
N PRO A 303 -17.77 0.80 1.70
CA PRO A 303 -18.40 -0.37 1.12
C PRO A 303 -17.97 -1.69 1.80
N TRP A 304 -16.69 -1.84 2.09
CA TRP A 304 -16.17 -3.04 2.75
C TRP A 304 -16.60 -3.15 4.21
N ILE A 305 -16.59 -2.03 4.93
CA ILE A 305 -17.05 -1.94 6.33
C ILE A 305 -18.52 -2.33 6.42
N LEU A 306 -19.38 -1.83 5.54
CA LEU A 306 -20.81 -2.17 5.52
C LEU A 306 -21.06 -3.66 5.27
N VAL A 307 -20.34 -4.28 4.34
CA VAL A 307 -20.42 -5.72 4.12
C VAL A 307 -19.94 -6.50 5.35
N GLY A 308 -18.83 -6.05 5.98
CA GLY A 308 -18.33 -6.63 7.23
C GLY A 308 -19.34 -6.54 8.37
N LEU A 309 -19.97 -5.36 8.55
CA LEU A 309 -21.02 -5.16 9.56
C LEU A 309 -22.27 -6.01 9.27
N ALA A 310 -22.76 -6.04 8.02
CA ALA A 310 -23.90 -6.87 7.63
C ALA A 310 -23.63 -8.36 7.87
N SER A 311 -22.37 -8.80 7.68
CA SER A 311 -21.99 -10.19 7.90
C SER A 311 -22.09 -10.64 9.36
N LEU A 312 -22.02 -9.73 10.32
CA LEU A 312 -22.23 -10.03 11.74
C LEU A 312 -23.70 -10.42 12.05
N ILE A 313 -24.63 -9.91 11.24
CA ILE A 313 -26.07 -10.23 11.38
C ILE A 313 -26.40 -11.50 10.62
N VAL A 314 -25.83 -11.68 9.42
CA VAL A 314 -26.13 -12.80 8.51
C VAL A 314 -25.42 -14.08 8.94
N TYR A 315 -24.18 -13.96 9.39
CA TYR A 315 -23.32 -15.05 9.83
C TYR A 315 -22.67 -14.68 11.16
N PRO A 316 -23.41 -14.67 12.30
CA PRO A 316 -22.85 -14.31 13.60
C PRO A 316 -21.60 -15.11 13.94
N GLU A 317 -21.65 -16.43 13.75
CA GLU A 317 -20.55 -17.33 14.07
C GLU A 317 -19.87 -17.87 12.80
N LEU A 318 -18.61 -18.29 12.92
CA LEU A 318 -17.89 -18.94 11.81
C LEU A 318 -18.56 -20.26 11.40
N SER A 319 -19.19 -20.98 12.34
CA SER A 319 -19.95 -22.19 12.06
C SER A 319 -21.12 -21.95 11.11
N ASP A 320 -21.70 -20.77 11.07
CA ASP A 320 -22.79 -20.43 10.17
C ASP A 320 -22.28 -20.29 8.73
N ILE A 321 -21.06 -19.76 8.56
CA ILE A 321 -20.39 -19.77 7.25
C ILE A 321 -20.09 -21.20 6.81
N GLN A 322 -19.58 -22.05 7.71
CA GLN A 322 -19.30 -23.45 7.39
C GLN A 322 -20.56 -24.23 6.99
N LYS A 323 -21.69 -24.00 7.67
CA LYS A 323 -23.00 -24.58 7.28
C LYS A 323 -23.48 -24.09 5.92
N ALA A 324 -23.26 -22.81 5.62
CA ALA A 324 -23.64 -22.21 4.35
C ALA A 324 -22.77 -22.69 3.17
N PHE A 325 -21.53 -23.11 3.45
CA PHE A 325 -20.55 -23.61 2.49
C PHE A 325 -19.94 -24.93 2.97
N PRO A 326 -20.69 -26.07 2.90
CA PRO A 326 -20.26 -27.35 3.47
C PRO A 326 -18.99 -27.93 2.85
N ASN A 327 -18.69 -27.58 1.60
CA ASN A 327 -17.52 -28.05 0.86
C ASN A 327 -16.27 -27.17 1.08
N LEU A 328 -16.37 -26.14 1.93
CA LEU A 328 -15.22 -25.29 2.24
C LEU A 328 -14.23 -26.06 3.11
N ASP A 329 -12.95 -26.05 2.71
CA ASP A 329 -11.87 -26.61 3.52
C ASP A 329 -11.84 -25.91 4.89
N PRO A 330 -11.98 -26.65 6.02
CA PRO A 330 -11.95 -26.08 7.35
C PRO A 330 -10.71 -25.23 7.66
N LYS A 331 -9.58 -25.50 7.01
CA LYS A 331 -8.35 -24.71 7.12
C LYS A 331 -8.49 -23.28 6.57
N LEU A 332 -9.46 -23.04 5.69
CA LEU A 332 -9.72 -21.72 5.13
C LEU A 332 -10.74 -20.93 5.96
N LEU A 333 -11.35 -21.55 6.97
CA LEU A 333 -12.38 -20.91 7.80
C LEU A 333 -11.76 -19.85 8.72
N GLY A 334 -12.19 -18.60 8.54
CA GLY A 334 -11.73 -17.45 9.32
C GLY A 334 -12.70 -16.27 9.16
N HIS A 335 -12.54 -15.23 9.96
CA HIS A 335 -13.38 -14.04 9.86
C HIS A 335 -13.20 -13.28 8.53
N ASP A 336 -12.07 -13.47 7.86
CA ASP A 336 -11.74 -12.87 6.57
C ASP A 336 -12.62 -13.39 5.42
N ILE A 337 -13.12 -14.63 5.52
CA ILE A 337 -14.00 -15.18 4.49
C ILE A 337 -15.46 -14.70 4.58
N ALA A 338 -15.81 -13.95 5.61
CA ALA A 338 -17.15 -13.39 5.72
C ALA A 338 -17.50 -12.46 4.55
N TYR A 339 -16.50 -11.70 4.03
CA TYR A 339 -16.71 -10.86 2.86
C TYR A 339 -17.13 -11.68 1.61
N PRO A 340 -16.33 -12.65 1.13
CA PRO A 340 -16.76 -13.47 -0.01
C PRO A 340 -18.03 -14.30 0.28
N ALA A 341 -18.28 -14.70 1.53
CA ALA A 341 -19.52 -15.40 1.87
C ALA A 341 -20.77 -14.53 1.66
N MET A 342 -20.68 -13.23 1.93
CA MET A 342 -21.76 -12.27 1.67
C MET A 342 -22.04 -12.05 0.18
N LEU A 343 -21.07 -12.29 -0.70
CA LEU A 343 -21.26 -12.10 -2.16
C LEU A 343 -22.26 -13.08 -2.78
N ARG A 344 -22.60 -14.17 -2.08
CA ARG A 344 -23.63 -15.11 -2.54
C ARG A 344 -25.02 -14.48 -2.67
N PHE A 345 -25.26 -13.37 -2.00
CA PHE A 345 -26.55 -12.67 -2.01
C PHE A 345 -26.67 -11.62 -3.14
N LEU A 346 -25.66 -11.51 -3.98
CA LEU A 346 -25.72 -10.64 -5.15
C LEU A 346 -26.71 -11.20 -6.18
N PRO A 347 -27.56 -10.36 -6.78
CA PRO A 347 -28.43 -10.77 -7.88
C PRO A 347 -27.63 -11.01 -9.17
N ALA A 348 -28.26 -11.73 -10.10
CA ALA A 348 -27.70 -11.95 -11.44
C ALA A 348 -27.30 -10.62 -12.11
N GLY A 349 -26.21 -10.63 -12.85
CA GLY A 349 -25.55 -9.46 -13.41
C GLY A 349 -24.57 -8.79 -12.45
N TRP A 350 -24.94 -8.59 -11.19
CA TRP A 350 -24.03 -8.08 -10.16
C TRP A 350 -22.96 -9.11 -9.74
N VAL A 351 -23.29 -10.37 -9.77
CA VAL A 351 -22.30 -11.44 -9.58
C VAL A 351 -21.23 -11.38 -10.66
N GLY A 352 -21.64 -11.21 -11.93
CA GLY A 352 -20.71 -11.06 -13.04
C GLY A 352 -19.82 -9.82 -12.91
N LEU A 353 -20.39 -8.68 -12.52
CA LEU A 353 -19.63 -7.46 -12.25
C LEU A 353 -18.65 -7.63 -11.09
N MET A 354 -19.08 -8.32 -10.02
CA MET A 354 -18.21 -8.63 -8.89
C MET A 354 -17.07 -9.57 -9.29
N LEU A 355 -17.34 -10.58 -10.11
CA LEU A 355 -16.32 -11.47 -10.65
C LEU A 355 -15.29 -10.68 -11.46
N GLY A 356 -15.74 -9.81 -12.38
CA GLY A 356 -14.86 -8.88 -13.10
C GLY A 356 -14.07 -7.96 -12.17
N GLY A 357 -14.72 -7.43 -11.12
CA GLY A 357 -14.11 -6.60 -10.08
C GLY A 357 -13.05 -7.34 -9.25
N LEU A 358 -13.26 -8.59 -8.89
CA LEU A 358 -12.30 -9.41 -8.15
C LEU A 358 -11.09 -9.80 -9.01
N VAL A 359 -11.33 -10.18 -10.28
CA VAL A 359 -10.24 -10.40 -11.25
C VAL A 359 -9.44 -9.11 -11.43
N ALA A 360 -10.13 -7.97 -11.57
CA ALA A 360 -9.49 -6.66 -11.64
C ALA A 360 -8.69 -6.32 -10.37
N ALA A 361 -9.21 -6.61 -9.19
CA ALA A 361 -8.54 -6.35 -7.92
C ALA A 361 -7.26 -7.17 -7.74
N ASN A 362 -7.30 -8.45 -8.12
CA ASN A 362 -6.11 -9.28 -8.15
C ASN A 362 -5.11 -8.77 -9.19
N SER A 363 -5.57 -8.60 -10.44
CA SER A 363 -4.69 -8.27 -11.57
C SER A 363 -4.00 -6.93 -11.42
N SER A 364 -4.67 -5.90 -10.94
CA SER A 364 -4.06 -4.57 -10.71
C SER A 364 -2.83 -4.66 -9.80
N THR A 365 -2.96 -5.39 -8.70
CA THR A 365 -1.86 -5.58 -7.76
C THR A 365 -0.77 -6.46 -8.37
N ILE A 366 -1.12 -7.62 -8.91
CA ILE A 366 -0.14 -8.56 -9.49
C ILE A 366 0.63 -7.92 -10.65
N LEU A 367 -0.05 -7.24 -11.59
CA LEU A 367 0.60 -6.56 -12.72
C LEU A 367 1.62 -5.51 -12.25
N THR A 368 1.25 -4.73 -11.24
CA THR A 368 2.16 -3.74 -10.66
C THR A 368 3.37 -4.40 -10.00
N HIS A 369 3.14 -5.41 -9.17
CA HIS A 369 4.21 -6.12 -8.47
C HIS A 369 5.14 -6.87 -9.44
N LEU A 370 4.63 -7.44 -10.52
CA LEU A 370 5.42 -8.04 -11.57
C LEU A 370 6.31 -7.00 -12.28
N ASN A 371 5.77 -5.84 -12.65
CA ASN A 371 6.54 -4.79 -13.32
C ASN A 371 7.57 -4.16 -12.36
N TRP A 372 7.16 -3.82 -11.15
CA TRP A 372 8.02 -3.25 -10.12
C TRP A 372 9.15 -4.21 -9.72
N GLY A 373 8.85 -5.46 -9.39
CA GLY A 373 9.84 -6.47 -9.03
C GLY A 373 10.82 -6.76 -10.19
N ALA A 374 10.31 -6.86 -11.42
CA ALA A 374 11.17 -7.02 -12.59
C ALA A 374 12.09 -5.81 -12.80
N SER A 375 11.64 -4.58 -12.50
CA SER A 375 12.49 -3.39 -12.59
C SER A 375 13.68 -3.46 -11.63
N TYR A 376 13.46 -3.89 -10.40
CA TYR A 376 14.53 -4.06 -9.41
C TYR A 376 15.51 -5.16 -9.83
N LEU A 377 15.00 -6.32 -10.21
CA LEU A 377 15.85 -7.45 -10.61
C LEU A 377 16.67 -7.16 -11.86
N VAL A 378 16.09 -6.46 -12.84
CA VAL A 378 16.79 -6.20 -14.10
C VAL A 378 17.63 -4.94 -14.04
N HIS A 379 17.08 -3.81 -13.61
CA HIS A 379 17.79 -2.53 -13.64
C HIS A 379 18.79 -2.40 -12.49
N ASP A 380 18.37 -2.74 -11.25
CA ASP A 380 19.19 -2.52 -10.07
C ASP A 380 20.16 -3.67 -9.77
N PHE A 381 19.80 -4.91 -10.15
CA PHE A 381 20.68 -6.06 -9.94
C PHE A 381 21.37 -6.52 -11.23
N TYR A 382 20.62 -7.01 -12.24
CA TYR A 382 21.20 -7.65 -13.41
C TYR A 382 22.04 -6.69 -14.24
N ARG A 383 21.51 -5.54 -14.63
CA ARG A 383 22.22 -4.50 -15.39
C ARG A 383 23.42 -3.95 -14.62
N ARG A 384 23.28 -3.77 -13.31
CA ARG A 384 24.31 -3.15 -12.47
C ARG A 384 25.48 -4.09 -12.15
N PHE A 385 25.21 -5.36 -11.87
CA PHE A 385 26.21 -6.29 -11.32
C PHE A 385 26.58 -7.44 -12.25
N VAL A 386 25.68 -7.85 -13.16
CA VAL A 386 25.89 -9.05 -14.00
C VAL A 386 26.27 -8.66 -15.43
N LYS A 387 25.51 -7.81 -16.09
CA LYS A 387 25.73 -7.46 -17.49
C LYS A 387 25.46 -5.99 -17.74
N ARG A 388 26.54 -5.18 -17.77
CA ARG A 388 26.45 -3.70 -17.83
C ARG A 388 26.23 -3.16 -19.25
N ASP A 389 26.78 -3.83 -20.26
CA ASP A 389 26.90 -3.33 -21.64
C ASP A 389 26.00 -4.10 -22.62
N ALA A 390 24.79 -4.46 -22.21
CA ALA A 390 23.83 -5.07 -23.11
C ALA A 390 22.93 -4.01 -23.79
N SER A 391 22.29 -4.40 -24.90
CA SER A 391 21.32 -3.53 -25.56
C SER A 391 20.07 -3.32 -24.72
N GLU A 392 19.38 -2.19 -24.89
CA GLU A 392 18.10 -1.91 -24.21
C GLU A 392 17.06 -3.00 -24.50
N LYS A 393 17.04 -3.57 -25.73
CA LYS A 393 16.16 -4.70 -26.06
C LYS A 393 16.46 -5.95 -25.22
N HIS A 394 17.74 -6.21 -24.93
CA HIS A 394 18.14 -7.31 -24.05
C HIS A 394 17.60 -7.13 -22.63
N TYR A 395 17.70 -5.92 -22.07
CA TYR A 395 17.16 -5.64 -20.72
C TYR A 395 15.64 -5.70 -20.68
N VAL A 396 14.94 -5.27 -21.73
CA VAL A 396 13.49 -5.47 -21.83
C VAL A 396 13.14 -6.96 -21.87
N MET A 397 13.90 -7.79 -22.62
CA MET A 397 13.68 -9.24 -22.65
C MET A 397 13.95 -9.88 -21.29
N ALA A 398 15.03 -9.48 -20.60
CA ALA A 398 15.31 -9.90 -19.23
C ALA A 398 14.17 -9.50 -18.26
N GLY A 399 13.58 -8.31 -18.45
CA GLY A 399 12.40 -7.86 -17.71
C GLY A 399 11.18 -8.78 -17.90
N ARG A 400 10.93 -9.18 -19.12
CA ARG A 400 9.85 -10.14 -19.43
C ARG A 400 10.10 -11.51 -18.79
N ALA A 401 11.34 -12.02 -18.86
CA ALA A 401 11.71 -13.27 -18.21
C ALA A 401 11.58 -13.19 -16.68
N ALA A 402 12.03 -12.08 -16.08
CA ALA A 402 11.86 -11.82 -14.64
C ALA A 402 10.39 -11.78 -14.22
N THR A 403 9.51 -11.18 -15.04
CA THR A 403 8.05 -11.15 -14.82
C THR A 403 7.48 -12.58 -14.72
N VAL A 404 7.85 -13.47 -15.64
CA VAL A 404 7.42 -14.88 -15.58
C VAL A 404 7.95 -15.58 -14.35
N GLY A 405 9.25 -15.42 -14.06
CA GLY A 405 9.90 -16.04 -12.88
C GLY A 405 9.28 -15.60 -11.55
N LEU A 406 8.97 -14.32 -11.40
CA LEU A 406 8.31 -13.76 -10.22
C LEU A 406 6.91 -14.34 -10.02
N PHE A 407 6.14 -14.46 -11.10
CA PHE A 407 4.81 -15.07 -11.00
C PHE A 407 4.87 -16.54 -10.58
N LEU A 408 5.76 -17.33 -11.18
CA LEU A 408 5.94 -18.74 -10.82
C LEU A 408 6.40 -18.88 -9.35
N GLY A 409 7.36 -18.07 -8.91
CA GLY A 409 7.84 -18.05 -7.52
C GLY A 409 6.73 -17.71 -6.54
N SER A 410 5.95 -16.66 -6.80
CA SER A 410 4.81 -16.28 -5.94
C SER A 410 3.72 -17.35 -5.92
N SER A 411 3.45 -17.99 -7.06
CA SER A 411 2.45 -19.06 -7.13
C SER A 411 2.86 -20.30 -6.33
N ALA A 412 4.15 -20.66 -6.35
CA ALA A 412 4.68 -21.73 -5.50
C ALA A 412 4.51 -21.40 -4.01
N MET A 413 4.73 -20.14 -3.62
CA MET A 413 4.58 -19.71 -2.23
C MET A 413 3.12 -19.75 -1.74
N VAL A 414 2.10 -19.64 -2.62
CA VAL A 414 0.68 -19.77 -2.22
C VAL A 414 0.39 -21.10 -1.53
N PHE A 415 1.10 -22.16 -1.92
CA PHE A 415 0.90 -23.49 -1.31
C PHE A 415 1.55 -23.62 0.08
N ALA A 416 2.49 -22.72 0.40
CA ALA A 416 3.17 -22.66 1.70
C ALA A 416 2.49 -21.70 2.69
N LEU A 417 1.51 -20.91 2.25
CA LEU A 417 0.80 -19.93 3.08
C LEU A 417 -0.58 -20.44 3.48
N ASP A 418 -0.91 -20.32 4.76
CA ASP A 418 -2.23 -20.69 5.29
C ASP A 418 -3.14 -19.47 5.47
N THR A 419 -2.61 -18.32 5.88
CA THR A 419 -3.40 -17.10 6.08
C THR A 419 -2.72 -15.84 5.55
N ALA A 420 -3.52 -14.89 5.08
CA ALA A 420 -3.05 -13.55 4.70
C ALA A 420 -2.55 -12.74 5.92
N LYS A 421 -3.12 -13.00 7.10
CA LYS A 421 -2.75 -12.34 8.36
C LYS A 421 -1.33 -12.71 8.81
N ASP A 422 -0.96 -13.97 8.69
CA ASP A 422 0.38 -14.42 9.09
C ASP A 422 1.46 -13.82 8.19
N SER A 423 1.17 -13.75 6.89
CA SER A 423 2.04 -13.07 5.92
C SER A 423 2.18 -11.57 6.21
N PHE A 424 1.08 -10.90 6.53
CA PHE A 424 1.05 -9.49 6.90
C PHE A 424 1.87 -9.23 8.18
N ASN A 425 1.69 -10.03 9.22
CA ASN A 425 2.43 -9.92 10.47
C ASN A 425 3.94 -10.14 10.26
N LEU A 426 4.33 -11.10 9.43
CA LEU A 426 5.73 -11.34 9.09
C LEU A 426 6.35 -10.13 8.39
N LEU A 427 5.63 -9.53 7.43
CA LEU A 427 6.08 -8.33 6.73
C LEU A 427 6.28 -7.15 7.69
N LEU A 428 5.35 -6.94 8.62
CA LEU A 428 5.43 -5.87 9.63
C LEU A 428 6.62 -6.05 10.57
N GLN A 429 6.86 -7.26 11.05
CA GLN A 429 7.94 -7.54 12.00
C GLN A 429 9.33 -7.27 11.40
N VAL A 430 9.56 -7.71 10.16
CA VAL A 430 10.88 -7.56 9.52
C VAL A 430 11.17 -6.10 9.16
N GLY A 431 10.15 -5.29 8.85
CA GLY A 431 10.30 -3.88 8.48
C GLY A 431 10.36 -2.88 9.65
N ALA A 432 9.98 -3.30 10.85
CA ALA A 432 9.61 -2.41 11.95
C ALA A 432 10.68 -1.38 12.38
N GLY A 433 11.97 -1.70 12.28
CA GLY A 433 13.03 -0.81 12.76
C GLY A 433 13.55 0.21 11.74
N THR A 434 13.18 0.11 10.47
CA THR A 434 13.84 0.90 9.39
C THR A 434 13.09 2.16 8.99
N GLY A 435 11.84 2.33 9.40
CA GLY A 435 10.95 3.39 8.92
C GLY A 435 11.44 4.81 9.21
N LEU A 436 11.93 5.09 10.43
CA LEU A 436 12.46 6.41 10.79
C LEU A 436 13.64 6.80 9.91
N LEU A 437 14.51 5.85 9.59
CA LEU A 437 15.65 6.07 8.71
C LEU A 437 15.19 6.53 7.31
N TYR A 438 14.12 5.93 6.76
CA TYR A 438 13.57 6.33 5.45
C TYR A 438 13.03 7.75 5.44
N LEU A 439 12.48 8.24 6.55
CA LEU A 439 12.07 9.62 6.69
C LEU A 439 13.28 10.57 6.74
N VAL A 440 14.27 10.24 7.56
CA VAL A 440 15.39 11.13 7.89
C VAL A 440 16.44 11.20 6.80
N ARG A 441 16.67 10.13 6.03
CA ARG A 441 17.74 10.04 5.00
C ARG A 441 17.69 11.14 3.93
N TRP A 442 16.53 11.74 3.68
CA TRP A 442 16.39 12.87 2.77
C TRP A 442 16.83 14.19 3.37
N PHE A 443 16.70 14.34 4.70
CA PHE A 443 16.82 15.61 5.40
C PHE A 443 18.08 15.75 6.27
N TRP A 444 18.83 14.68 6.45
CA TRP A 444 20.03 14.70 7.28
C TRP A 444 21.24 14.09 6.54
N TRP A 445 22.24 14.92 6.27
CA TRP A 445 23.41 14.57 5.48
C TRP A 445 24.26 13.42 6.06
N ARG A 446 24.27 13.25 7.39
CA ARG A 446 25.05 12.19 8.06
C ARG A 446 24.49 10.76 7.93
N VAL A 447 23.28 10.61 7.46
CA VAL A 447 22.77 9.27 7.14
C VAL A 447 23.57 8.71 5.97
N THR A 448 24.14 7.50 6.15
CA THR A 448 25.02 6.81 5.20
C THR A 448 24.45 5.45 4.80
N ALA A 449 25.05 4.79 3.81
CA ALA A 449 24.70 3.43 3.44
C ALA A 449 24.90 2.44 4.60
N TRP A 450 25.88 2.67 5.48
CA TRP A 450 26.07 1.85 6.68
C TRP A 450 24.91 1.96 7.67
N CYS A 451 24.27 3.13 7.78
CA CYS A 451 23.05 3.27 8.58
C CYS A 451 21.93 2.36 8.06
N GLU A 452 21.78 2.26 6.73
CA GLU A 452 20.79 1.36 6.10
C GLU A 452 21.10 -0.11 6.41
N ILE A 453 22.36 -0.52 6.27
CA ILE A 453 22.81 -1.90 6.58
C ILE A 453 22.56 -2.23 8.05
N VAL A 454 23.02 -1.37 8.96
CA VAL A 454 22.87 -1.57 10.40
C VAL A 454 21.40 -1.57 10.82
N ALA A 455 20.56 -0.71 10.25
CA ALA A 455 19.14 -0.70 10.54
C ALA A 455 18.48 -2.03 10.12
N MET A 456 18.77 -2.53 8.92
CA MET A 456 18.22 -3.82 8.46
C MET A 456 18.72 -4.99 9.29
N THR A 457 20.04 -5.07 9.54
CA THR A 457 20.63 -6.20 10.28
C THR A 457 20.24 -6.21 11.75
N SER A 458 20.16 -5.04 12.41
CA SER A 458 19.72 -4.97 13.80
C SER A 458 18.22 -5.28 13.95
N SER A 459 17.37 -4.79 13.04
CA SER A 459 15.94 -5.12 13.05
C SER A 459 15.71 -6.63 12.90
N PHE A 460 16.41 -7.25 11.96
CA PHE A 460 16.37 -8.70 11.75
C PHE A 460 16.92 -9.46 12.95
N GLY A 461 18.05 -9.02 13.50
CA GLY A 461 18.67 -9.64 14.69
C GLY A 461 17.75 -9.62 15.91
N VAL A 462 17.10 -8.48 16.18
CA VAL A 462 16.13 -8.37 17.29
C VAL A 462 14.92 -9.29 17.04
N SER A 463 14.44 -9.40 15.80
CA SER A 463 13.34 -10.31 15.48
C SER A 463 13.71 -11.79 15.73
N ILE A 464 14.96 -12.20 15.40
CA ILE A 464 15.47 -13.55 15.72
C ILE A 464 15.53 -13.76 17.23
N VAL A 465 16.01 -12.77 17.99
CA VAL A 465 16.07 -12.87 19.46
C VAL A 465 14.66 -13.10 20.02
N PHE A 466 13.65 -12.38 19.56
CA PHE A 466 12.26 -12.62 20.00
C PHE A 466 11.75 -14.02 19.66
N LEU A 467 12.10 -14.56 18.49
CA LEU A 467 11.76 -15.94 18.13
C LEU A 467 12.41 -16.97 19.05
N ILE A 468 13.68 -16.76 19.43
CA ILE A 468 14.40 -17.63 20.36
C ILE A 468 13.78 -17.52 21.76
N LEU A 469 13.49 -16.32 22.25
CA LEU A 469 12.88 -16.10 23.56
C LEU A 469 11.49 -16.74 23.64
N ALA A 470 10.68 -16.61 22.60
CA ALA A 470 9.35 -17.23 22.53
C ALA A 470 9.44 -18.77 22.58
N LYS A 471 10.41 -19.39 21.90
CA LYS A 471 10.66 -20.84 21.99
C LYS A 471 11.09 -21.29 23.39
N ASN A 472 11.73 -20.41 24.16
CA ASN A 472 12.16 -20.68 25.54
C ASN A 472 11.08 -20.28 26.60
N GLY A 473 9.84 -20.01 26.17
CA GLY A 473 8.73 -19.71 27.07
C GLY A 473 8.61 -18.23 27.47
N LEU A 474 9.47 -17.34 26.96
CA LEU A 474 9.41 -15.89 27.21
C LEU A 474 8.77 -15.19 26.01
N ALA A 475 7.43 -15.12 25.99
CA ALA A 475 6.69 -14.47 24.93
C ALA A 475 6.42 -12.99 25.25
N PHE A 476 6.77 -12.09 24.35
CA PHE A 476 6.46 -10.66 24.41
C PHE A 476 5.22 -10.37 23.58
N GLY A 477 4.39 -9.42 24.04
CA GLY A 477 3.26 -8.93 23.25
C GLY A 477 3.73 -8.21 21.96
N THR A 478 2.90 -8.22 20.92
CA THR A 478 3.24 -7.63 19.60
C THR A 478 3.68 -6.16 19.73
N SER A 479 2.98 -5.36 20.55
CA SER A 479 3.34 -3.95 20.77
C SER A 479 4.70 -3.79 21.46
N GLN A 480 5.04 -4.66 22.41
CA GLN A 480 6.33 -4.65 23.09
C GLN A 480 7.47 -5.02 22.11
N GLN A 481 7.28 -6.08 21.31
CA GLN A 481 8.24 -6.47 20.28
C GLN A 481 8.50 -5.32 19.31
N LEU A 482 7.45 -4.64 18.86
CA LEU A 482 7.53 -3.50 17.95
C LEU A 482 8.36 -2.37 18.57
N LEU A 483 8.03 -1.92 19.80
CA LEU A 483 8.72 -0.83 20.48
C LEU A 483 10.19 -1.12 20.74
N ILE A 484 10.50 -2.32 21.21
CA ILE A 484 11.88 -2.73 21.48
C ILE A 484 12.69 -2.79 20.18
N THR A 485 12.12 -3.36 19.11
CA THR A 485 12.77 -3.41 17.80
C THR A 485 13.08 -2.02 17.28
N ILE A 486 12.12 -1.09 17.35
CA ILE A 486 12.30 0.30 16.93
C ILE A 486 13.40 0.99 17.75
N ALA A 487 13.34 0.87 19.08
CA ALA A 487 14.31 1.50 19.97
C ALA A 487 15.74 0.99 19.70
N CYS A 488 15.93 -0.32 19.69
CA CYS A 488 17.22 -0.94 19.40
C CYS A 488 17.76 -0.54 18.03
N THR A 489 16.94 -0.66 17.00
CA THR A 489 17.33 -0.32 15.61
C THR A 489 17.68 1.17 15.49
N THR A 490 16.88 2.04 16.11
CA THR A 490 17.11 3.49 16.06
C THR A 490 18.42 3.86 16.73
N VAL A 491 18.72 3.31 17.90
CA VAL A 491 20.01 3.52 18.58
C VAL A 491 21.17 3.03 17.71
N CYS A 492 21.07 1.84 17.14
CA CYS A 492 22.12 1.26 16.31
C CYS A 492 22.46 2.14 15.09
N TRP A 493 21.45 2.56 14.31
CA TRP A 493 21.73 3.38 13.12
C TRP A 493 22.12 4.82 13.46
N LEU A 494 21.63 5.40 14.55
CA LEU A 494 22.08 6.73 15.03
C LEU A 494 23.55 6.69 15.44
N LEU A 495 23.97 5.69 16.19
CA LEU A 495 25.37 5.48 16.53
C LEU A 495 26.23 5.34 15.26
N THR A 496 25.74 4.58 14.29
CA THR A 496 26.41 4.43 12.99
C THR A 496 26.51 5.74 12.23
N ALA A 497 25.48 6.61 12.30
CA ALA A 497 25.50 7.92 11.67
C ALA A 497 26.58 8.84 12.28
N TRP A 498 26.88 8.72 13.56
CA TRP A 498 27.85 9.56 14.24
C TRP A 498 29.26 8.98 14.25
N LEU A 499 29.41 7.68 14.38
CA LEU A 499 30.70 7.00 14.53
C LEU A 499 31.21 6.34 13.25
N GLY A 500 30.30 6.12 12.29
CA GLY A 500 30.61 5.43 11.04
C GLY A 500 31.21 6.36 9.98
N PRO A 501 31.68 5.79 8.86
CA PRO A 501 32.28 6.53 7.76
C PRO A 501 31.26 7.46 7.10
N GLU A 502 31.68 8.67 6.79
CA GLU A 502 30.86 9.67 6.12
C GLU A 502 30.73 9.37 4.61
N THR A 503 29.66 9.86 4.01
CA THR A 503 29.52 9.86 2.55
C THR A 503 30.48 10.89 1.94
N ASP A 504 31.07 10.56 0.79
CA ASP A 504 31.95 11.45 0.05
C ASP A 504 31.29 12.83 -0.13
N PRO A 505 31.97 13.93 0.25
CA PRO A 505 31.46 15.30 0.10
C PRO A 505 31.04 15.64 -1.35
N ALA A 506 31.75 15.13 -2.35
CA ALA A 506 31.41 15.37 -3.76
C ALA A 506 30.04 14.78 -4.10
N VAL A 507 29.73 13.57 -3.61
CA VAL A 507 28.42 12.90 -3.79
C VAL A 507 27.32 13.68 -3.07
N LEU A 508 27.58 14.16 -1.86
CA LEU A 508 26.61 14.98 -1.09
C LEU A 508 26.30 16.31 -1.79
N ILE A 509 27.31 16.97 -2.34
CA ILE A 509 27.17 18.23 -3.07
C ILE A 509 26.37 18.00 -4.36
N GLU A 510 26.67 16.94 -5.13
CA GLU A 510 25.93 16.60 -6.35
C GLU A 510 24.47 16.28 -6.05
N PHE A 511 24.23 15.46 -5.02
CA PHE A 511 22.87 15.16 -4.54
C PHE A 511 22.11 16.44 -4.16
N TYR A 512 22.75 17.32 -3.37
CA TYR A 512 22.11 18.58 -2.95
C TYR A 512 21.78 19.48 -4.15
N LYS A 513 22.71 19.64 -5.10
CA LYS A 513 22.48 20.41 -6.33
C LYS A 513 21.28 19.91 -7.13
N LYS A 514 21.13 18.58 -7.22
CA LYS A 514 20.08 17.93 -8.00
C LYS A 514 18.72 17.93 -7.31
N VAL A 515 18.69 17.51 -6.05
CA VAL A 515 17.45 17.24 -5.31
C VAL A 515 16.98 18.45 -4.50
N ARG A 516 17.94 19.23 -3.97
CA ARG A 516 17.70 20.40 -3.10
C ARG A 516 16.76 20.10 -1.93
N PRO A 517 17.10 19.13 -1.07
CA PRO A 517 16.32 18.85 0.11
C PRO A 517 16.33 20.05 1.05
N PHE A 518 15.18 20.34 1.63
CA PHE A 518 15.03 21.46 2.57
C PHE A 518 15.37 21.06 4.01
N GLY A 519 15.55 22.06 4.87
CA GLY A 519 15.77 21.86 6.31
C GLY A 519 17.21 22.07 6.76
N PRO A 520 17.41 22.11 8.10
CA PRO A 520 18.71 22.44 8.70
C PRO A 520 19.74 21.31 8.57
N GLY A 521 19.31 20.07 8.38
CA GLY A 521 20.21 18.91 8.33
C GLY A 521 21.15 18.86 7.12
N TRP A 522 21.02 19.81 6.17
CA TRP A 522 21.95 20.00 5.04
C TRP A 522 22.82 21.23 5.17
N ARG A 523 22.78 21.93 6.31
CA ARG A 523 23.57 23.17 6.52
C ARG A 523 25.06 22.96 6.30
N HIS A 524 25.61 21.86 6.79
CA HIS A 524 27.03 21.54 6.61
C HIS A 524 27.42 21.48 5.12
N VAL A 525 26.67 20.81 4.29
CA VAL A 525 26.92 20.68 2.85
C VAL A 525 26.72 22.01 2.13
N ARG A 526 25.71 22.82 2.52
CA ARG A 526 25.50 24.17 1.96
C ARG A 526 26.69 25.09 2.23
N LEU A 527 27.21 25.08 3.44
CA LEU A 527 28.38 25.88 3.80
C LEU A 527 29.62 25.48 2.98
N GLN A 528 29.82 24.18 2.73
CA GLN A 528 30.90 23.72 1.83
C GLN A 528 30.73 24.22 0.38
N MET A 529 29.48 24.49 -0.04
CA MET A 529 29.16 25.04 -1.36
C MET A 529 29.20 26.59 -1.40
N GLY A 530 29.48 27.26 -0.28
CA GLY A 530 29.42 28.71 -0.16
C GLY A 530 27.99 29.28 -0.15
N ILE A 531 26.97 28.46 0.09
CA ILE A 531 25.56 28.87 0.15
C ILE A 531 25.21 29.24 1.59
N SER A 532 24.84 30.48 1.80
CA SER A 532 24.38 30.97 3.11
C SER A 532 22.98 30.46 3.45
N ASP A 533 22.61 30.46 4.73
CA ASP A 533 21.25 30.06 5.15
C ASP A 533 20.18 31.03 4.60
N ALA A 534 20.52 32.31 4.40
CA ALA A 534 19.62 33.30 3.80
C ALA A 534 19.36 33.01 2.31
N GLU A 535 20.40 32.68 1.54
CA GLU A 535 20.26 32.27 0.14
C GLU A 535 19.46 30.95 0.01
N ALA A 536 19.68 30.00 0.91
CA ALA A 536 18.92 28.74 0.93
C ALA A 536 17.44 28.97 1.24
N GLN A 537 17.09 29.92 2.10
CA GLN A 537 15.70 30.28 2.41
C GLN A 537 15.03 31.07 1.28
N ALA A 538 15.80 31.85 0.53
CA ALA A 538 15.32 32.62 -0.62
C ALA A 538 15.09 31.76 -1.87
N ASP A 539 15.66 30.53 -1.92
CA ASP A 539 15.39 29.62 -3.05
C ASP A 539 13.94 29.12 -2.98
N ILE A 540 13.10 29.61 -3.89
CA ILE A 540 11.69 29.23 -4.05
C ILE A 540 11.51 27.71 -4.22
N ARG A 541 12.55 27.00 -4.66
CA ARG A 541 12.55 25.53 -4.78
C ARG A 541 12.71 24.83 -3.45
N VAL A 542 13.25 25.52 -2.44
CA VAL A 542 13.34 24.99 -1.08
C VAL A 542 12.01 25.23 -0.38
N GLN A 543 11.26 24.18 -0.23
CA GLN A 543 9.95 24.21 0.41
C GLN A 543 10.08 24.68 1.86
N ASN A 544 9.23 25.60 2.28
CA ASN A 544 9.20 26.08 3.67
C ASN A 544 8.63 24.97 4.57
N ILE A 545 9.42 24.50 5.56
CA ILE A 545 9.03 23.46 6.52
C ILE A 545 7.67 23.77 7.20
N PRO A 546 7.41 25.00 7.72
CA PRO A 546 6.11 25.31 8.30
C PRO A 546 4.94 25.08 7.37
N GLN A 547 5.06 25.40 6.08
CA GLN A 547 3.98 25.15 5.11
C GLN A 547 3.75 23.67 4.85
N ALA A 548 4.83 22.88 4.77
CA ALA A 548 4.74 21.44 4.62
C ALA A 548 4.08 20.78 5.84
N LEU A 549 4.42 21.24 7.06
CA LEU A 549 3.80 20.79 8.31
C LEU A 549 2.30 21.13 8.36
N VAL A 550 1.93 22.37 8.05
CA VAL A 550 0.53 22.77 7.98
C VAL A 550 -0.21 21.96 6.91
N GLY A 551 0.40 21.76 5.75
CA GLY A 551 -0.15 20.92 4.68
C GLY A 551 -0.37 19.47 5.13
N TRP A 552 0.59 18.91 5.86
CA TRP A 552 0.49 17.56 6.40
C TRP A 552 -0.64 17.44 7.44
N ILE A 553 -0.68 18.32 8.44
CA ILE A 553 -1.72 18.30 9.48
C ILE A 553 -3.12 18.51 8.86
N MET A 554 -3.27 19.55 8.02
CA MET A 554 -4.54 19.85 7.38
C MET A 554 -4.95 18.76 6.37
N GLY A 555 -4.00 18.14 5.69
CA GLY A 555 -4.28 17.02 4.79
C GLY A 555 -4.77 15.78 5.52
N CYS A 556 -4.18 15.42 6.66
CA CYS A 556 -4.67 14.34 7.52
C CYS A 556 -6.06 14.67 8.08
N THR A 557 -6.25 15.89 8.57
CA THR A 557 -7.56 16.37 9.06
C THR A 557 -8.62 16.30 7.98
N MET A 558 -8.31 16.73 6.76
CA MET A 558 -9.20 16.68 5.60
C MET A 558 -9.63 15.22 5.30
N ILE A 559 -8.70 14.29 5.25
CA ILE A 559 -8.97 12.90 4.92
C ILE A 559 -9.81 12.23 6.01
N TRP A 560 -9.40 12.33 7.28
CA TRP A 560 -10.14 11.70 8.38
C TRP A 560 -11.50 12.33 8.61
N SER A 561 -11.65 13.66 8.50
CA SER A 561 -12.95 14.29 8.59
C SER A 561 -13.89 13.86 7.46
N ALA A 562 -13.40 13.73 6.23
CA ALA A 562 -14.17 13.19 5.12
C ALA A 562 -14.60 11.72 5.34
N LEU A 563 -13.66 10.86 5.77
CA LEU A 563 -13.92 9.46 6.09
C LEU A 563 -15.03 9.32 7.15
N PHE A 564 -14.92 10.08 8.23
CA PHE A 564 -15.90 10.01 9.33
C PHE A 564 -17.20 10.75 9.04
N THR A 565 -17.19 11.74 8.17
CA THR A 565 -18.42 12.34 7.62
C THR A 565 -19.27 11.25 6.96
N VAL A 566 -18.69 10.49 6.04
CA VAL A 566 -19.41 9.40 5.36
C VAL A 566 -19.95 8.39 6.37
N GLY A 567 -19.14 7.95 7.33
CA GLY A 567 -19.58 6.99 8.35
C GLY A 567 -20.72 7.49 9.21
N ASN A 568 -20.66 8.73 9.66
CA ASN A 568 -21.73 9.30 10.48
C ASN A 568 -23.02 9.51 9.67
N PHE A 569 -22.94 9.86 8.36
CA PHE A 569 -24.12 9.87 7.50
C PHE A 569 -24.74 8.48 7.35
N LEU A 570 -23.93 7.46 7.12
CA LEU A 570 -24.40 6.08 7.00
C LEU A 570 -25.08 5.57 8.30
N TYR A 571 -24.64 6.07 9.45
CA TYR A 571 -25.23 5.74 10.76
C TYR A 571 -26.41 6.63 11.16
N GLY A 572 -26.84 7.58 10.32
CA GLY A 572 -27.92 8.52 10.65
C GLY A 572 -27.55 9.59 11.67
N ARG A 573 -26.25 9.77 11.99
CA ARG A 573 -25.74 10.76 12.95
C ARG A 573 -25.48 12.10 12.26
N THR A 574 -26.55 12.74 11.75
CA THR A 574 -26.46 13.89 10.84
C THR A 574 -25.68 15.08 11.42
N ASN A 575 -25.90 15.43 12.70
CA ASN A 575 -25.21 16.56 13.33
C ASN A 575 -23.68 16.37 13.38
N TYR A 576 -23.22 15.18 13.74
CA TYR A 576 -21.78 14.84 13.73
C TYR A 576 -21.23 14.84 12.31
N ALA A 577 -21.99 14.32 11.35
CA ALA A 577 -21.61 14.31 9.93
C ALA A 577 -21.45 15.73 9.40
N LEU A 578 -22.38 16.65 9.70
CA LEU A 578 -22.30 18.05 9.26
C LEU A 578 -21.12 18.80 9.87
N ALA A 579 -20.84 18.60 11.16
CA ALA A 579 -19.67 19.19 11.82
C ALA A 579 -18.35 18.72 11.21
N LEU A 580 -18.23 17.41 10.94
CA LEU A 580 -17.06 16.82 10.28
C LEU A 580 -16.95 17.27 8.81
N PHE A 581 -18.06 17.43 8.11
CA PHE A 581 -18.09 17.98 6.74
C PHE A 581 -17.61 19.43 6.69
N ALA A 582 -18.02 20.26 7.66
CA ALA A 582 -17.49 21.63 7.76
C ALA A 582 -15.97 21.61 8.03
N THR A 583 -15.47 20.71 8.89
CA THR A 583 -14.04 20.51 9.12
C THR A 583 -13.31 20.10 7.85
N PHE A 584 -13.88 19.18 7.07
CA PHE A 584 -13.37 18.79 5.75
C PHE A 584 -13.27 19.97 4.80
N LEU A 585 -14.28 20.81 4.71
CA LEU A 585 -14.28 21.98 3.80
C LEU A 585 -13.20 22.99 4.20
N VAL A 586 -13.07 23.29 5.49
CA VAL A 586 -12.04 24.22 5.99
C VAL A 586 -10.64 23.68 5.75
N SER A 587 -10.37 22.44 6.17
CA SER A 587 -9.05 21.83 6.01
C SER A 587 -8.70 21.61 4.53
N GLY A 588 -9.66 21.21 3.71
CA GLY A 588 -9.49 21.06 2.26
C GLY A 588 -9.18 22.39 1.56
N THR A 589 -9.83 23.48 1.97
CA THR A 589 -9.54 24.83 1.44
C THR A 589 -8.10 25.24 1.77
N ILE A 590 -7.63 24.96 2.98
CA ILE A 590 -6.23 25.23 3.39
C ILE A 590 -5.26 24.40 2.55
N VAL A 591 -5.53 23.10 2.40
CA VAL A 591 -4.71 22.19 1.57
C VAL A 591 -4.62 22.70 0.13
N ILE A 592 -5.75 23.07 -0.49
CA ILE A 592 -5.78 23.59 -1.86
C ILE A 592 -4.95 24.87 -1.97
N ARG A 593 -5.06 25.80 -1.02
CA ARG A 593 -4.25 27.03 -1.01
C ARG A 593 -2.76 26.73 -0.93
N ILE A 594 -2.34 25.80 -0.04
CA ILE A 594 -0.95 25.40 0.09
C ILE A 594 -0.45 24.73 -1.20
N VAL A 595 -1.23 23.80 -1.76
CA VAL A 595 -0.89 23.13 -3.03
C VAL A 595 -0.75 24.13 -4.17
N LYS A 596 -1.67 25.08 -4.32
CA LYS A 596 -1.56 26.15 -5.32
C LYS A 596 -0.31 27.00 -5.15
N ARG A 597 0.05 27.35 -3.91
CA ARG A 597 1.28 28.11 -3.62
C ARG A 597 2.56 27.32 -3.91
N ILE A 598 2.54 26.01 -3.72
CA ILE A 598 3.65 25.13 -4.08
C ILE A 598 3.70 24.93 -5.60
N TRP A 599 2.56 25.04 -6.31
CA TRP A 599 2.47 24.85 -7.75
C TRP A 599 2.89 26.09 -8.55
N ASN A 600 2.76 27.27 -8.00
CA ASN A 600 3.22 28.52 -8.61
C ASN A 600 4.66 28.82 -8.20
#